data_0dff0ea9d76611cb971f369015947ca7
#
_entry.id   0dff0ea9d76611cb971f369015947ca7
#
_cell.length_a   1.000
_cell.length_b   1.000
_cell.length_c   1.000
_cell.angle_alpha   90.00
_cell.angle_beta   90.00
_cell.angle_gamma   90.00
#
_symmetry.space_group_name_H-M   'P 1'
#
loop_
_entity.id
_entity.type
_entity.pdbx_description
1 polymer ?
#
loop_
_entity_poly.entity_id
_entity_poly.type
_entity_poly.pdbx_seq_one_letter_code
_entity_poly.pdbx_strand_id
1 'polypeptide(L)'
;ASGLFLRRSAASPLVNNLRLVQNTSNTDKSAAQLIADEKCSAALDDTGEDTSLQSVDYSDTTWALLFNSAEDSVFADQELRQALAGIARENVDVPSSGLYTAAEGLVPTGLSVDGIDYRKSARNPLPTITDPRTLYLNARQGMASSDFSGVTILLPKEAGLTELAEQINGAWQKDCSLFFSVEEVPQEEFDKRLAAGSYTIALAPIRAEGGSVYQMLQQFTTAG
;
A
#
# COMPACT_ATOMS: atom_id res chain seq x y z
N ALA A 1 8.37 10.85 7.40
CA ALA A 1 8.34 12.26 7.01
C ALA A 1 8.04 12.32 5.50
N SER A 2 6.82 12.65 5.14
CA SER A 2 6.44 12.86 3.75
C SER A 2 7.13 14.12 3.23
N GLY A 3 8.08 13.97 2.31
CA GLY A 3 8.76 15.07 1.66
C GLY A 3 7.93 15.61 0.50
N LEU A 4 7.57 16.88 0.54
CA LEU A 4 7.03 17.60 -0.61
C LEU A 4 8.20 17.95 -1.53
N PHE A 5 8.27 17.36 -2.72
CA PHE A 5 9.30 17.68 -3.71
C PHE A 5 8.76 18.69 -4.72
N LEU A 6 9.31 19.90 -4.71
CA LEU A 6 9.05 20.91 -5.72
C LEU A 6 10.08 20.79 -6.84
N ARG A 7 9.64 20.41 -8.04
CA ARG A 7 10.52 20.37 -9.21
C ARG A 7 10.86 21.79 -9.65
N ARG A 8 12.15 22.11 -9.74
CA ARG A 8 12.62 23.39 -10.21
C ARG A 8 12.27 23.56 -11.70
N SER A 9 11.47 24.57 -12.02
CA SER A 9 11.34 25.03 -13.40
C SER A 9 12.61 25.72 -13.84
N ALA A 10 13.02 25.57 -15.10
CA ALA A 10 14.26 26.13 -15.62
C ALA A 10 14.31 27.68 -15.61
N ALA A 11 13.20 28.36 -15.37
CA ALA A 11 13.09 29.81 -15.52
C ALA A 11 13.09 30.62 -14.22
N SER A 12 12.62 30.10 -13.11
CA SER A 12 12.65 30.75 -11.76
C SER A 12 12.13 29.82 -10.69
N PRO A 13 12.61 29.87 -9.44
CA PRO A 13 11.96 29.14 -8.35
C PRO A 13 10.57 29.78 -8.12
N LEU A 14 9.52 28.98 -8.21
CA LEU A 14 8.15 29.43 -7.88
C LEU A 14 8.01 29.71 -6.38
N VAL A 15 8.89 29.13 -5.56
CA VAL A 15 8.92 29.30 -4.11
C VAL A 15 10.37 29.54 -3.69
N ASN A 16 10.66 30.68 -3.07
CA ASN A 16 11.99 31.02 -2.57
C ASN A 16 12.26 30.39 -1.22
N ASN A 17 11.26 30.25 -0.37
CA ASN A 17 11.36 29.67 0.96
C ASN A 17 10.19 28.71 1.19
N LEU A 18 10.49 27.49 1.61
CA LEU A 18 9.52 26.52 2.08
C LEU A 18 9.78 26.27 3.56
N ARG A 19 8.78 26.54 4.39
CA ARG A 19 8.81 26.24 5.82
C ARG A 19 7.77 25.15 6.10
N LEU A 20 8.24 23.99 6.52
CA LEU A 20 7.39 22.92 7.01
C LEU A 20 7.16 23.12 8.51
N VAL A 21 5.91 23.15 8.91
CA VAL A 21 5.49 23.27 10.32
C VAL A 21 4.65 22.07 10.65
N GLN A 22 5.09 21.29 11.62
CA GLN A 22 4.28 20.23 12.17
C GLN A 22 3.24 20.86 13.12
N ASN A 23 1.98 20.52 12.95
CA ASN A 23 0.92 20.90 13.89
C ASN A 23 1.05 20.02 15.15
N THR A 24 1.85 20.48 16.12
CA THR A 24 2.10 19.77 17.39
C THR A 24 1.16 20.21 18.51
N SER A 25 0.46 21.33 18.34
CA SER A 25 -0.55 21.76 19.29
C SER A 25 -1.83 20.96 19.00
N ASN A 26 -2.38 20.30 20.00
CA ASN A 26 -3.72 19.69 20.03
C ASN A 26 -4.84 20.68 19.65
N THR A 27 -4.69 21.33 18.49
CA THR A 27 -5.74 22.18 17.96
C THR A 27 -6.56 21.30 17.05
N ASP A 28 -7.81 21.09 17.40
CA ASP A 28 -8.85 20.46 16.56
C ASP A 28 -9.16 21.28 15.29
N LYS A 29 -8.16 22.03 14.79
CA LYS A 29 -8.31 22.86 13.60
C LYS A 29 -8.04 22.04 12.35
N SER A 30 -9.02 22.04 11.46
CA SER A 30 -8.86 21.44 10.13
C SER A 30 -7.81 22.17 9.28
N ALA A 31 -7.35 21.55 8.20
CA ALA A 31 -6.47 22.16 7.21
C ALA A 31 -7.03 23.50 6.69
N ALA A 32 -8.33 23.55 6.41
CA ALA A 32 -9.01 24.75 5.95
C ALA A 32 -8.98 25.88 6.99
N GLN A 33 -9.20 25.56 8.25
CA GLN A 33 -9.11 26.56 9.33
C GLN A 33 -7.70 27.11 9.50
N LEU A 34 -6.67 26.28 9.35
CA LEU A 34 -5.27 26.72 9.40
C LEU A 34 -4.90 27.65 8.25
N ILE A 35 -5.44 27.39 7.05
CA ILE A 35 -5.26 28.25 5.87
C ILE A 35 -6.06 29.53 6.02
N ALA A 36 -7.31 29.46 6.46
CA ALA A 36 -8.15 30.65 6.70
C ALA A 36 -7.61 31.59 7.79
N ASP A 37 -6.95 31.03 8.81
CA ASP A 37 -6.29 31.78 9.86
C ASP A 37 -4.89 32.31 9.45
N GLU A 38 -4.51 32.18 8.17
CA GLU A 38 -3.20 32.59 7.61
C GLU A 38 -2.00 31.94 8.36
N LYS A 39 -2.20 30.77 8.97
CA LYS A 39 -1.14 30.03 9.67
C LYS A 39 -0.26 29.26 8.71
N CYS A 40 -0.81 28.86 7.56
CA CYS A 40 -0.08 28.20 6.46
C CYS A 40 -0.71 28.58 5.12
N SER A 41 0.05 28.40 4.04
CA SER A 41 -0.41 28.65 2.68
C SER A 41 -0.89 27.36 1.99
N ALA A 42 -0.53 26.21 2.55
CA ALA A 42 -0.96 24.89 2.13
C ALA A 42 -0.91 23.94 3.32
N ALA A 43 -1.76 22.97 3.35
CA ALA A 43 -1.80 21.94 4.38
C ALA A 43 -2.02 20.57 3.74
N LEU A 44 -1.56 19.51 4.41
CA LEU A 44 -1.95 18.15 4.09
C LEU A 44 -3.27 17.87 4.82
N ASP A 45 -4.27 17.48 4.04
CA ASP A 45 -5.57 17.09 4.56
C ASP A 45 -5.84 15.65 4.09
N ASP A 46 -6.17 14.81 5.03
CA ASP A 46 -6.49 13.40 4.81
C ASP A 46 -8.01 13.12 4.84
N THR A 47 -8.80 14.11 5.23
CA THR A 47 -10.26 13.95 5.32
C THR A 47 -10.98 14.24 4.01
N GLY A 48 -10.44 15.14 3.18
CA GLY A 48 -11.04 15.54 1.90
C GLY A 48 -12.43 16.19 2.03
N GLU A 49 -12.83 16.55 3.25
CA GLU A 49 -14.20 17.02 3.53
C GLU A 49 -14.42 18.50 3.17
N ASP A 50 -13.35 19.28 3.06
CA ASP A 50 -13.47 20.71 2.81
C ASP A 50 -13.39 21.06 1.32
N THR A 51 -14.55 21.22 0.71
CA THR A 51 -14.69 21.59 -0.71
C THR A 51 -14.43 23.08 -0.98
N SER A 52 -14.19 23.90 0.05
CA SER A 52 -13.89 25.33 -0.10
C SER A 52 -12.45 25.59 -0.54
N LEU A 53 -11.57 24.58 -0.39
CA LEU A 53 -10.17 24.64 -0.77
C LEU A 53 -9.93 23.97 -2.13
N GLN A 54 -8.91 24.43 -2.83
CA GLN A 54 -8.41 23.71 -3.99
C GLN A 54 -7.56 22.54 -3.49
N SER A 55 -8.00 21.30 -3.72
CA SER A 55 -7.29 20.09 -3.37
C SER A 55 -6.60 19.48 -4.59
N VAL A 56 -5.49 18.84 -4.34
CA VAL A 56 -4.78 18.00 -5.32
C VAL A 56 -4.53 16.64 -4.67
N ASP A 57 -5.12 15.61 -5.25
CA ASP A 57 -4.87 14.25 -4.82
C ASP A 57 -3.48 13.80 -5.26
N TYR A 58 -2.71 13.30 -4.31
CA TYR A 58 -1.39 12.79 -4.57
C TYR A 58 -1.22 11.41 -3.93
N SER A 59 -0.83 10.45 -4.72
CA SER A 59 -0.52 9.10 -4.25
C SER A 59 0.89 8.71 -4.68
N ASP A 60 1.74 8.37 -3.72
CA ASP A 60 3.09 7.87 -3.93
C ASP A 60 3.30 6.47 -3.34
N THR A 61 2.25 5.91 -2.76
CA THR A 61 2.31 4.67 -1.99
C THR A 61 1.20 3.73 -2.44
N THR A 62 1.56 2.48 -2.68
CA THR A 62 0.61 1.38 -2.86
C THR A 62 0.79 0.40 -1.73
N TRP A 63 -0.27 0.12 -0.99
CA TRP A 63 -0.28 -0.97 -0.03
C TRP A 63 -0.46 -2.29 -0.75
N ALA A 64 0.42 -3.23 -0.47
CA ALA A 64 0.44 -4.53 -1.13
C ALA A 64 0.45 -5.66 -0.11
N LEU A 65 -0.16 -6.76 -0.50
CA LEU A 65 -0.08 -8.02 0.23
C LEU A 65 1.21 -8.73 -0.20
N LEU A 66 2.17 -8.81 0.70
CA LEU A 66 3.45 -9.48 0.49
C LEU A 66 3.43 -10.87 1.13
N PHE A 67 3.83 -11.88 0.39
CA PHE A 67 4.06 -13.23 0.89
C PHE A 67 5.56 -13.48 1.01
N ASN A 68 6.00 -14.01 2.14
CA ASN A 68 7.38 -14.46 2.25
C ASN A 68 7.59 -15.69 1.36
N SER A 69 8.40 -15.53 0.33
CA SER A 69 8.66 -16.57 -0.67
C SER A 69 10.01 -17.28 -0.47
N ALA A 70 10.57 -17.26 0.75
CA ALA A 70 11.77 -18.03 1.09
C ALA A 70 11.53 -19.53 0.83
N GLU A 71 12.60 -20.27 0.51
CA GLU A 71 12.50 -21.68 0.09
C GLU A 71 11.81 -22.60 1.11
N ASP A 72 11.93 -22.28 2.40
CA ASP A 72 11.31 -23.01 3.51
C ASP A 72 9.90 -22.51 3.85
N SER A 73 9.40 -21.48 3.17
CA SER A 73 8.06 -20.95 3.37
C SER A 73 7.03 -21.76 2.59
N VAL A 74 5.85 -21.97 3.20
CA VAL A 74 4.67 -22.47 2.46
C VAL A 74 4.32 -21.62 1.25
N PHE A 75 4.67 -20.33 1.29
CA PHE A 75 4.48 -19.39 0.20
C PHE A 75 5.65 -19.33 -0.80
N ALA A 76 6.59 -20.28 -0.78
CA ALA A 76 7.56 -20.46 -1.86
C ALA A 76 6.86 -20.83 -3.19
N ASP A 77 5.72 -21.53 -3.11
CA ASP A 77 4.90 -21.87 -4.27
C ASP A 77 4.22 -20.63 -4.87
N GLN A 78 4.51 -20.36 -6.14
CA GLN A 78 3.98 -19.20 -6.85
C GLN A 78 2.47 -19.30 -7.11
N GLU A 79 1.97 -20.50 -7.44
CA GLU A 79 0.56 -20.71 -7.76
C GLU A 79 -0.30 -20.51 -6.52
N LEU A 80 0.19 -20.94 -5.35
CA LEU A 80 -0.46 -20.68 -4.08
C LEU A 80 -0.58 -19.18 -3.79
N ARG A 81 0.51 -18.41 -3.96
CA ARG A 81 0.47 -16.95 -3.77
C ARG A 81 -0.51 -16.28 -4.72
N GLN A 82 -0.49 -16.68 -6.00
CA GLN A 82 -1.40 -16.15 -7.02
C GLN A 82 -2.86 -16.48 -6.70
N ALA A 83 -3.14 -17.70 -6.25
CA ALA A 83 -4.47 -18.13 -5.86
C ALA A 83 -5.03 -17.30 -4.70
N LEU A 84 -4.25 -17.17 -3.61
CA LEU A 84 -4.65 -16.40 -2.44
C LEU A 84 -4.84 -14.91 -2.76
N ALA A 85 -3.95 -14.33 -3.56
CA ALA A 85 -4.08 -12.95 -4.02
C ALA A 85 -5.32 -12.76 -4.90
N GLY A 86 -5.62 -13.71 -5.79
CA GLY A 86 -6.80 -13.70 -6.64
C GLY A 86 -8.10 -13.76 -5.84
N ILE A 87 -8.19 -14.68 -4.87
CA ILE A 87 -9.35 -14.81 -3.98
C ILE A 87 -9.57 -13.53 -3.17
N ALA A 88 -8.51 -12.93 -2.60
CA ALA A 88 -8.62 -11.68 -1.90
C ALA A 88 -9.16 -10.58 -2.82
N ARG A 89 -8.60 -10.44 -4.02
CA ARG A 89 -9.00 -9.42 -4.99
C ARG A 89 -10.46 -9.52 -5.43
N GLU A 90 -10.99 -10.72 -5.55
CA GLU A 90 -12.38 -10.95 -5.99
C GLU A 90 -13.41 -10.70 -4.88
N ASN A 91 -13.02 -10.81 -3.62
CA ASN A 91 -13.95 -10.82 -2.50
C ASN A 91 -13.79 -9.65 -1.52
N VAL A 92 -12.79 -8.80 -1.70
CA VAL A 92 -12.52 -7.67 -0.80
C VAL A 92 -12.91 -6.37 -1.46
N ASP A 93 -13.81 -5.65 -0.81
CA ASP A 93 -14.19 -4.29 -1.18
C ASP A 93 -13.28 -3.29 -0.46
N VAL A 94 -12.45 -2.59 -1.23
CA VAL A 94 -11.69 -1.47 -0.69
C VAL A 94 -12.61 -0.25 -0.69
N PRO A 95 -12.91 0.32 0.48
CA PRO A 95 -13.75 1.52 0.53
C PRO A 95 -13.08 2.67 -0.22
N SER A 96 -13.85 3.32 -1.08
CA SER A 96 -13.39 4.51 -1.85
C SER A 96 -13.40 5.78 -1.00
N SER A 97 -13.43 5.67 0.30
CA SER A 97 -13.53 6.78 1.24
C SER A 97 -12.28 6.90 2.09
N GLY A 98 -11.88 8.12 2.39
CA GLY A 98 -10.73 8.39 3.24
C GLY A 98 -9.39 8.27 2.53
N LEU A 99 -8.39 7.74 3.24
CA LEU A 99 -6.99 7.69 2.81
C LEU A 99 -6.67 6.66 1.74
N TYR A 100 -7.56 5.69 1.50
CA TYR A 100 -7.29 4.54 0.64
C TYR A 100 -8.28 4.44 -0.50
N THR A 101 -7.78 4.08 -1.67
CA THR A 101 -8.58 3.72 -2.85
C THR A 101 -8.08 2.39 -3.41
N ALA A 102 -8.95 1.67 -4.11
CA ALA A 102 -8.57 0.41 -4.74
C ALA A 102 -7.45 0.65 -5.77
N ALA A 103 -6.36 -0.10 -5.65
CA ALA A 103 -5.23 0.00 -6.56
C ALA A 103 -5.48 -0.84 -7.83
N GLU A 104 -5.34 -0.22 -8.99
CA GLU A 104 -5.39 -0.91 -10.29
C GLU A 104 -4.05 -1.55 -10.69
N GLY A 105 -3.00 -1.30 -9.93
CA GLY A 105 -1.65 -1.81 -10.16
C GLY A 105 -0.66 -1.32 -9.12
N LEU A 106 0.59 -1.77 -9.23
CA LEU A 106 1.62 -1.44 -8.27
C LEU A 106 1.97 0.05 -8.25
N VAL A 107 2.09 0.67 -9.41
CA VAL A 107 2.43 2.10 -9.52
C VAL A 107 1.15 2.93 -9.35
N PRO A 108 1.08 3.85 -8.39
CA PRO A 108 -0.07 4.73 -8.20
C PRO A 108 -0.34 5.62 -9.41
N THR A 109 -1.57 6.10 -9.53
CA THR A 109 -1.94 7.14 -10.50
C THR A 109 -1.26 8.47 -10.16
N GLY A 110 -0.94 9.28 -11.20
CA GLY A 110 -0.32 10.59 -11.02
C GLY A 110 1.22 10.57 -11.01
N LEU A 111 1.84 9.41 -10.88
CA LEU A 111 3.30 9.31 -11.07
C LEU A 111 3.66 9.34 -12.56
N SER A 112 4.67 10.14 -12.89
CA SER A 112 5.08 10.35 -14.28
C SER A 112 6.54 9.96 -14.54
N VAL A 113 6.80 9.51 -15.78
CA VAL A 113 8.15 9.33 -16.33
C VAL A 113 8.26 10.28 -17.52
N ASP A 114 9.26 11.14 -17.53
CA ASP A 114 9.48 12.14 -18.57
C ASP A 114 8.24 13.02 -18.88
N GLY A 115 7.45 13.32 -17.85
CA GLY A 115 6.24 14.13 -17.96
C GLY A 115 5.01 13.38 -18.49
N ILE A 116 5.12 12.09 -18.75
CA ILE A 116 4.01 11.24 -19.17
C ILE A 116 3.54 10.43 -17.97
N ASP A 117 2.24 10.46 -17.69
CA ASP A 117 1.62 9.66 -16.64
C ASP A 117 1.87 8.18 -16.91
N TYR A 118 2.56 7.49 -15.99
CA TYR A 118 2.95 6.10 -16.15
C TYR A 118 1.75 5.18 -16.33
N ARG A 119 0.70 5.37 -15.53
CA ARG A 119 -0.49 4.50 -15.55
C ARG A 119 -1.30 4.64 -16.84
N LYS A 120 -1.30 5.82 -17.46
CA LYS A 120 -1.98 6.03 -18.75
C LYS A 120 -1.23 5.36 -19.90
N SER A 121 0.08 5.15 -19.76
CA SER A 121 0.94 4.60 -20.81
C SER A 121 1.25 3.12 -20.60
N ALA A 122 1.35 2.67 -19.34
CA ALA A 122 1.68 1.30 -19.00
C ALA A 122 0.43 0.41 -19.03
N ARG A 123 0.59 -0.79 -19.59
CA ARG A 123 -0.41 -1.84 -19.43
C ARG A 123 -0.45 -2.28 -17.96
N ASN A 124 -1.63 -2.70 -17.50
CA ASN A 124 -1.74 -3.27 -16.15
C ASN A 124 -0.84 -4.51 -16.04
N PRO A 125 0.22 -4.47 -15.21
CA PRO A 125 1.16 -5.58 -15.08
C PRO A 125 0.61 -6.73 -14.25
N LEU A 126 -0.51 -6.51 -13.53
CA LEU A 126 -1.07 -7.54 -12.68
C LEU A 126 -1.74 -8.63 -13.54
N PRO A 127 -1.35 -9.89 -13.37
CA PRO A 127 -1.97 -10.98 -14.11
C PRO A 127 -3.45 -11.09 -13.76
N THR A 128 -4.27 -11.38 -14.76
CA THR A 128 -5.64 -11.80 -14.53
C THR A 128 -5.61 -13.27 -14.13
N ILE A 129 -6.03 -13.58 -12.90
CA ILE A 129 -6.13 -14.94 -12.41
C ILE A 129 -7.57 -15.39 -12.67
N THR A 130 -7.71 -16.32 -13.60
CA THR A 130 -9.00 -16.93 -13.88
C THR A 130 -9.20 -18.08 -12.92
N ASP A 131 -10.34 -18.10 -12.19
CA ASP A 131 -10.68 -19.13 -11.22
C ASP A 131 -9.60 -19.39 -10.15
N PRO A 132 -9.37 -18.39 -9.25
CA PRO A 132 -8.34 -18.51 -8.24
C PRO A 132 -8.61 -19.62 -7.23
N ARG A 133 -9.86 -20.03 -7.07
CA ARG A 133 -10.23 -21.16 -6.20
C ARG A 133 -9.73 -22.50 -6.75
N THR A 134 -9.93 -22.75 -8.04
CA THR A 134 -9.37 -23.94 -8.68
C THR A 134 -7.85 -23.93 -8.65
N LEU A 135 -7.21 -22.78 -8.87
CA LEU A 135 -5.77 -22.64 -8.74
C LEU A 135 -5.30 -22.99 -7.32
N TYR A 136 -6.02 -22.52 -6.28
CA TYR A 136 -5.73 -22.85 -4.90
C TYR A 136 -5.82 -24.37 -4.63
N LEU A 137 -6.88 -25.01 -5.11
CA LEU A 137 -7.07 -26.45 -4.92
C LEU A 137 -5.94 -27.28 -5.56
N ASN A 138 -5.44 -26.83 -6.70
CA ASN A 138 -4.31 -27.45 -7.39
C ASN A 138 -2.99 -27.21 -6.64
N ALA A 139 -2.69 -25.99 -6.28
CA ALA A 139 -1.47 -25.61 -5.55
C ALA A 139 -1.39 -26.30 -4.17
N ARG A 140 -2.53 -26.54 -3.53
CA ARG A 140 -2.59 -27.20 -2.22
C ARG A 140 -2.36 -28.71 -2.28
N GLN A 141 -2.32 -29.33 -3.46
CA GLN A 141 -2.11 -30.79 -3.54
C GLN A 141 -0.78 -31.18 -2.92
N GLY A 142 -0.83 -32.07 -1.95
CA GLY A 142 0.35 -32.53 -1.21
C GLY A 142 0.72 -31.69 0.01
N MET A 143 0.04 -30.57 0.27
CA MET A 143 0.23 -29.78 1.48
C MET A 143 -0.67 -30.25 2.63
N ALA A 144 -0.12 -30.28 3.85
CA ALA A 144 -0.90 -30.54 5.05
C ALA A 144 -1.45 -29.23 5.64
N SER A 145 -2.52 -29.33 6.44
CA SER A 145 -3.04 -28.16 7.15
C SER A 145 -2.04 -27.59 8.15
N SER A 146 -1.12 -28.42 8.67
CA SER A 146 -0.03 -28.02 9.55
C SER A 146 0.98 -27.08 8.88
N ASP A 147 1.11 -27.11 7.56
CA ASP A 147 2.05 -26.25 6.81
C ASP A 147 1.68 -24.77 6.90
N PHE A 148 0.41 -24.50 7.20
CA PHE A 148 -0.11 -23.15 7.46
C PHE A 148 -0.11 -22.77 8.95
N SER A 149 0.44 -23.63 9.81
CA SER A 149 0.50 -23.33 11.25
C SER A 149 1.46 -22.18 11.52
N GLY A 150 1.00 -21.21 12.34
CA GLY A 150 1.80 -20.04 12.69
C GLY A 150 1.88 -18.96 11.62
N VAL A 151 1.15 -19.09 10.50
CA VAL A 151 1.03 -18.02 9.51
C VAL A 151 0.28 -16.85 10.12
N THR A 152 0.84 -15.63 9.98
CA THR A 152 0.25 -14.37 10.43
C THR A 152 0.23 -13.36 9.32
N ILE A 153 -0.73 -12.44 9.38
CA ILE A 153 -0.79 -11.23 8.56
C ILE A 153 -0.25 -10.08 9.41
N LEU A 154 0.96 -9.64 9.10
CA LEU A 154 1.64 -8.55 9.80
C LEU A 154 1.23 -7.20 9.19
N LEU A 155 0.89 -6.23 10.04
CA LEU A 155 0.61 -4.85 9.61
C LEU A 155 0.98 -3.84 10.69
N PRO A 156 1.29 -2.59 10.32
CA PRO A 156 1.54 -1.54 11.28
C PRO A 156 0.21 -0.96 11.79
N LYS A 157 0.12 -0.74 13.11
CA LYS A 157 -1.08 -0.18 13.77
C LYS A 157 -1.50 1.17 13.18
N GLU A 158 -0.51 1.98 12.84
CA GLU A 158 -0.70 3.35 12.36
C GLU A 158 -1.33 3.42 10.98
N ALA A 159 -1.36 2.31 10.24
CA ALA A 159 -1.96 2.26 8.90
C ALA A 159 -3.48 2.18 8.91
N GLY A 160 -4.10 1.70 10.01
CA GLY A 160 -5.55 1.54 10.09
C GLY A 160 -6.12 0.52 9.09
N LEU A 161 -5.34 -0.52 8.75
CA LEU A 161 -5.70 -1.53 7.75
C LEU A 161 -6.23 -2.83 8.33
N THR A 162 -6.57 -2.85 9.63
CA THR A 162 -7.06 -4.04 10.33
C THR A 162 -8.32 -4.61 9.69
N GLU A 163 -9.28 -3.74 9.38
CA GLU A 163 -10.52 -4.16 8.74
C GLU A 163 -10.27 -4.80 7.36
N LEU A 164 -9.34 -4.24 6.58
CA LEU A 164 -8.92 -4.82 5.29
C LEU A 164 -8.30 -6.20 5.48
N ALA A 165 -7.42 -6.37 6.47
CA ALA A 165 -6.81 -7.67 6.78
C ALA A 165 -7.86 -8.71 7.21
N GLU A 166 -8.86 -8.31 7.97
CA GLU A 166 -9.97 -9.16 8.39
C GLU A 166 -10.86 -9.56 7.20
N GLN A 167 -11.13 -8.64 6.28
CA GLN A 167 -11.86 -8.96 5.04
C GLN A 167 -11.10 -9.96 4.17
N ILE A 168 -9.79 -9.79 4.00
CA ILE A 168 -8.92 -10.74 3.30
C ILE A 168 -9.00 -12.12 3.96
N ASN A 169 -8.87 -12.17 5.28
CA ASN A 169 -9.00 -13.40 6.05
C ASN A 169 -10.37 -14.08 5.87
N GLY A 170 -11.43 -13.29 5.90
CA GLY A 170 -12.79 -13.77 5.64
C GLY A 170 -12.95 -14.41 4.26
N ALA A 171 -12.34 -13.80 3.23
CA ALA A 171 -12.32 -14.35 1.88
C ALA A 171 -11.57 -15.70 1.83
N TRP A 172 -10.40 -15.79 2.45
CA TRP A 172 -9.64 -17.04 2.52
C TRP A 172 -10.32 -18.11 3.37
N GLN A 173 -10.98 -17.73 4.46
CA GLN A 173 -11.76 -18.67 5.26
C GLN A 173 -12.90 -19.29 4.45
N LYS A 174 -13.63 -18.46 3.72
CA LYS A 174 -14.76 -18.88 2.90
C LYS A 174 -14.35 -19.82 1.76
N ASP A 175 -13.31 -19.47 1.02
CA ASP A 175 -12.97 -20.14 -0.23
C ASP A 175 -11.84 -21.18 -0.09
N CYS A 176 -10.99 -21.05 0.93
CA CYS A 176 -9.83 -21.92 1.17
C CYS A 176 -9.90 -22.70 2.48
N SER A 177 -10.82 -22.36 3.38
CA SER A 177 -10.81 -22.85 4.78
C SER A 177 -9.50 -22.51 5.51
N LEU A 178 -8.87 -21.39 5.14
CA LEU A 178 -7.69 -20.84 5.79
C LEU A 178 -8.10 -19.61 6.60
N PHE A 179 -7.57 -19.53 7.82
CA PHE A 179 -7.72 -18.36 8.68
C PHE A 179 -6.40 -18.10 9.39
N PHE A 180 -5.85 -16.91 9.21
CA PHE A 180 -4.58 -16.52 9.76
C PHE A 180 -4.76 -15.47 10.87
N SER A 181 -3.87 -15.45 11.83
CA SER A 181 -3.88 -14.40 12.86
C SER A 181 -3.44 -13.08 12.27
N VAL A 182 -4.15 -12.01 12.61
CA VAL A 182 -3.73 -10.64 12.29
C VAL A 182 -2.87 -10.13 13.43
N GLU A 183 -1.67 -9.65 13.09
CA GLU A 183 -0.68 -9.14 14.04
C GLU A 183 -0.39 -7.68 13.76
N GLU A 184 -0.87 -6.81 14.64
CA GLU A 184 -0.60 -5.38 14.58
C GLU A 184 0.58 -5.02 15.48
N VAL A 185 1.58 -4.38 14.89
CA VAL A 185 2.77 -3.94 15.61
C VAL A 185 3.01 -2.44 15.41
N PRO A 186 3.76 -1.77 16.31
CA PRO A 186 4.19 -0.39 16.05
C PRO A 186 5.01 -0.28 14.77
N GLN A 187 4.97 0.88 14.10
CA GLN A 187 5.65 1.11 12.81
C GLN A 187 7.13 0.73 12.85
N GLU A 188 7.87 1.07 13.91
CA GLU A 188 9.30 0.74 14.04
C GLU A 188 9.55 -0.78 14.04
N GLU A 189 8.74 -1.53 14.76
CA GLU A 189 8.84 -2.99 14.80
C GLU A 189 8.43 -3.60 13.44
N PHE A 190 7.40 -3.06 12.80
CA PHE A 190 6.98 -3.46 11.47
C PHE A 190 8.13 -3.31 10.46
N ASP A 191 8.74 -2.12 10.40
CA ASP A 191 9.83 -1.81 9.46
C ASP A 191 11.04 -2.73 9.69
N LYS A 192 11.37 -2.98 10.96
CA LYS A 192 12.45 -3.90 11.33
C LYS A 192 12.18 -5.34 10.88
N ARG A 193 10.96 -5.85 11.11
CA ARG A 193 10.57 -7.21 10.71
C ARG A 193 10.50 -7.34 9.20
N LEU A 194 9.96 -6.33 8.51
CA LEU A 194 9.89 -6.29 7.06
C LEU A 194 11.29 -6.34 6.43
N ALA A 195 12.21 -5.50 6.90
CA ALA A 195 13.60 -5.46 6.43
C ALA A 195 14.37 -6.76 6.70
N ALA A 196 14.06 -7.43 7.81
CA ALA A 196 14.66 -8.71 8.16
C ALA A 196 14.03 -9.93 7.47
N GLY A 197 12.94 -9.76 6.70
CA GLY A 197 12.16 -10.86 6.16
C GLY A 197 11.44 -11.70 7.23
N SER A 198 11.27 -11.16 8.44
CA SER A 198 10.70 -11.85 9.60
C SER A 198 9.17 -11.72 9.62
N TYR A 199 8.53 -12.16 8.57
CA TYR A 199 7.08 -12.21 8.42
C TYR A 199 6.69 -13.41 7.54
N THR A 200 5.45 -13.83 7.60
CA THR A 200 4.88 -14.83 6.69
C THR A 200 4.03 -14.17 5.62
N ILE A 201 3.09 -13.32 6.00
CA ILE A 201 2.34 -12.42 5.13
C ILE A 201 2.45 -11.02 5.75
N ALA A 202 2.56 -9.98 4.93
CA ALA A 202 2.52 -8.60 5.40
C ALA A 202 1.65 -7.72 4.49
N LEU A 203 0.87 -6.82 5.08
CA LEU A 203 0.32 -5.67 4.38
C LEU A 203 1.33 -4.54 4.49
N ALA A 204 2.02 -4.25 3.40
CA ALA A 204 3.17 -3.35 3.41
C ALA A 204 3.04 -2.22 2.38
N PRO A 205 3.53 -1.01 2.72
CA PRO A 205 3.56 0.11 1.79
C PRO A 205 4.73 -0.03 0.81
N ILE A 206 4.43 -0.04 -0.47
CA ILE A 206 5.41 0.09 -1.55
C ILE A 206 5.43 1.55 -1.96
N ARG A 207 6.55 2.22 -1.72
CA ARG A 207 6.66 3.68 -1.90
C ARG A 207 7.49 4.04 -3.11
N ALA A 208 7.00 5.04 -3.85
CA ALA A 208 7.76 5.70 -4.89
C ALA A 208 8.59 6.83 -4.26
N GLU A 209 9.76 6.52 -3.72
CA GLU A 209 10.62 7.52 -3.11
C GLU A 209 10.94 8.65 -4.09
N GLY A 210 10.70 9.90 -3.65
CA GLY A 210 10.87 11.06 -4.52
C GLY A 210 9.97 11.08 -5.76
N GLY A 211 8.87 10.33 -5.77
CA GLY A 211 7.98 10.21 -6.93
C GLY A 211 8.57 9.41 -8.09
N SER A 212 9.61 8.62 -7.84
CA SER A 212 10.30 7.86 -8.88
C SER A 212 9.67 6.49 -9.11
N VAL A 213 9.00 6.33 -10.25
CA VAL A 213 8.48 5.04 -10.72
C VAL A 213 9.61 4.01 -10.84
N TYR A 214 10.78 4.42 -11.30
CA TYR A 214 11.93 3.53 -11.46
C TYR A 214 12.37 2.94 -10.11
N GLN A 215 12.54 3.78 -9.09
CA GLN A 215 12.93 3.32 -7.75
C GLN A 215 11.87 2.39 -7.14
N MET A 216 10.60 2.69 -7.35
CA MET A 216 9.52 1.82 -6.91
C MET A 216 9.59 0.43 -7.55
N LEU A 217 9.80 0.36 -8.86
CA LEU A 217 9.87 -0.90 -9.59
C LEU A 217 11.18 -1.65 -9.35
N GLN A 218 12.27 -0.94 -9.07
CA GLN A 218 13.58 -1.53 -8.81
C GLN A 218 13.57 -2.46 -7.59
N GLN A 219 12.71 -2.20 -6.60
CA GLN A 219 12.56 -3.05 -5.41
C GLN A 219 12.16 -4.49 -5.74
N PHE A 220 11.64 -4.75 -6.94
CA PHE A 220 11.20 -6.07 -7.40
C PHE A 220 12.14 -6.70 -8.44
N THR A 221 13.32 -6.12 -8.66
CA THR A 221 14.32 -6.69 -9.57
C THR A 221 15.31 -7.55 -8.78
N THR A 222 15.95 -8.51 -9.48
CA THR A 222 16.95 -9.41 -8.89
C THR A 222 18.23 -8.70 -8.40
N ALA A 223 18.36 -7.41 -8.66
CA ALA A 223 19.45 -6.55 -8.22
C ALA A 223 19.03 -5.57 -7.11
N GLY A 224 17.78 -5.70 -6.62
CA GLY A 224 17.22 -4.89 -5.55
C GLY A 224 17.44 -5.50 -4.18
#